data_3eaed51e47ba636c542835cb1a6cc7f4
#
_entry.id   3eaed51e47ba636c542835cb1a6cc7f4
#
_cell.length_a   1.000
_cell.length_b   1.000
_cell.length_c   1.000
_cell.angle_alpha   90.00
_cell.angle_beta   90.00
_cell.angle_gamma   90.00
#
_symmetry.space_group_name_H-M   'P 1'
#
loop_
_entity.id
_entity.type
_entity.pdbx_description
1 polymer ?
#
loop_
_entity_poly.entity_id
_entity_poly.type
_entity_poly.pdbx_seq_one_letter_code
_entity_poly.pdbx_strand_id
1 'polypeptide(L)'
;MSLSIQGKTAIVTGAANGIGLAIARHFSDLGANVVFTDRDEERLFDECGASDDERAPNIRAFAGDLSEKLTVANLISATIDAFDRVDILVNACRQIIPTDPFDPADTSIEQMLQQNLFTSLRLSQAVAKKMIAQAEGDDRDDETRGAIVNISNIAAMRSHPDLMGYSVSLAALEQSTRSLALSLAPNRIRVNAVSFGSVMSASLQAGLAEDELKRKDIQSHTPLGRIASAHEVAGAAQFFASDGAGFVTGQVLCVDGGRSLLDPVGVPLH
;
A
#
# COMPACT_ATOMS: atom_id res chain seq x y z
N MET A 1 9.32 20.00 -10.59
CA MET A 1 8.58 18.82 -10.12
C MET A 1 8.72 18.75 -8.60
N SER A 2 7.61 18.72 -7.86
CA SER A 2 7.61 18.72 -6.39
C SER A 2 7.33 17.32 -5.85
N LEU A 3 8.05 16.92 -4.81
CA LEU A 3 7.71 15.74 -4.02
C LEU A 3 6.70 16.05 -2.90
N SER A 4 6.22 17.30 -2.84
CA SER A 4 5.24 17.73 -1.85
C SER A 4 3.88 17.06 -2.08
N ILE A 5 3.29 16.62 -0.98
CA ILE A 5 1.89 16.17 -0.88
C ILE A 5 1.10 17.04 0.09
N GLN A 6 1.67 18.18 0.49
CA GLN A 6 1.05 19.12 1.43
C GLN A 6 -0.32 19.58 0.93
N GLY A 7 -1.32 19.52 1.80
CA GLY A 7 -2.69 19.90 1.51
C GLY A 7 -3.49 18.91 0.64
N LYS A 8 -2.86 17.84 0.12
CA LYS A 8 -3.57 16.74 -0.54
C LYS A 8 -4.27 15.86 0.49
N THR A 9 -5.39 15.27 0.11
CA THR A 9 -6.15 14.36 0.96
C THR A 9 -5.89 12.92 0.56
N ALA A 10 -5.41 12.09 1.49
CA ALA A 10 -5.04 10.70 1.30
C ALA A 10 -5.90 9.75 2.14
N ILE A 11 -6.33 8.64 1.54
CA ILE A 11 -6.84 7.47 2.26
C ILE A 11 -5.72 6.44 2.32
N VAL A 12 -5.37 5.95 3.50
CA VAL A 12 -4.34 4.90 3.69
C VAL A 12 -4.96 3.71 4.41
N THR A 13 -5.00 2.54 3.75
CA THR A 13 -5.55 1.31 4.33
C THR A 13 -4.48 0.51 5.06
N GLY A 14 -4.88 -0.34 6.03
CA GLY A 14 -3.95 -1.08 6.85
C GLY A 14 -3.14 -0.17 7.80
N ALA A 15 -3.76 0.94 8.24
CA ALA A 15 -3.08 2.03 8.94
C ALA A 15 -2.99 1.85 10.46
N ALA A 16 -3.53 0.75 11.02
CA ALA A 16 -3.38 0.45 12.45
C ALA A 16 -1.99 -0.08 12.83
N ASN A 17 -1.19 -0.54 11.86
CA ASN A 17 0.15 -1.06 12.15
C ASN A 17 1.05 -1.11 10.91
N GLY A 18 2.34 -1.44 11.13
CA GLY A 18 3.30 -1.81 10.10
C GLY A 18 3.52 -0.78 9.01
N ILE A 19 3.46 -1.22 7.74
CA ILE A 19 3.79 -0.38 6.58
C ILE A 19 2.70 0.67 6.33
N GLY A 20 1.42 0.29 6.46
CA GLY A 20 0.31 1.23 6.28
C GLY A 20 0.36 2.38 7.29
N LEU A 21 0.59 2.08 8.57
CA LEU A 21 0.78 3.07 9.63
C LEU A 21 1.97 3.99 9.34
N ALA A 22 3.12 3.43 8.93
CA ALA A 22 4.31 4.22 8.61
C ALA A 22 4.06 5.18 7.43
N ILE A 23 3.33 4.74 6.39
CA ILE A 23 2.95 5.59 5.26
C ILE A 23 1.99 6.69 5.72
N ALA A 24 0.95 6.34 6.49
CA ALA A 24 -0.05 7.29 6.94
C ALA A 24 0.55 8.38 7.83
N ARG A 25 1.42 8.03 8.77
CA ARG A 25 2.17 8.99 9.59
C ARG A 25 3.10 9.85 8.76
N HIS A 26 3.87 9.25 7.86
CA HIS A 26 4.76 9.98 6.96
C HIS A 26 4.01 11.01 6.12
N PHE A 27 2.83 10.67 5.61
CA PHE A 27 2.01 11.59 4.82
C PHE A 27 1.45 12.73 5.68
N SER A 28 0.96 12.43 6.90
CA SER A 28 0.48 13.46 7.82
C SER A 28 1.59 14.41 8.28
N ASP A 29 2.80 13.91 8.53
CA ASP A 29 3.97 14.71 8.90
C ASP A 29 4.40 15.66 7.75
N LEU A 30 4.11 15.30 6.50
CA LEU A 30 4.34 16.13 5.32
C LEU A 30 3.19 17.10 5.02
N GLY A 31 2.22 17.22 5.92
CA GLY A 31 1.11 18.16 5.83
C GLY A 31 -0.02 17.72 4.89
N ALA A 32 -0.12 16.45 4.54
CA ALA A 32 -1.31 15.92 3.90
C ALA A 32 -2.44 15.72 4.92
N ASN A 33 -3.69 15.84 4.48
CA ASN A 33 -4.85 15.34 5.22
C ASN A 33 -4.92 13.83 5.04
N VAL A 34 -5.00 13.06 6.11
CA VAL A 34 -4.92 11.60 6.01
C VAL A 34 -6.06 10.93 6.76
N VAL A 35 -6.80 10.09 6.05
CA VAL A 35 -7.74 9.15 6.66
C VAL A 35 -7.01 7.82 6.86
N PHE A 36 -6.75 7.49 8.11
CA PHE A 36 -6.21 6.19 8.54
C PHE A 36 -7.36 5.20 8.60
N THR A 37 -7.29 4.09 7.87
CA THR A 37 -8.35 3.09 7.92
C THR A 37 -7.81 1.69 8.13
N ASP A 38 -8.45 0.97 9.03
CA ASP A 38 -8.17 -0.43 9.35
C ASP A 38 -9.45 -1.09 9.91
N ARG A 39 -9.46 -2.42 9.96
CA ARG A 39 -10.49 -3.19 10.66
C ARG A 39 -10.23 -3.33 12.17
N ASP A 40 -8.97 -3.15 12.60
CA ASP A 40 -8.55 -3.19 13.99
C ASP A 40 -8.79 -1.81 14.62
N GLU A 41 -10.01 -1.62 15.10
CA GLU A 41 -10.50 -0.36 15.65
C GLU A 41 -9.69 0.10 16.87
N GLU A 42 -9.41 -0.82 17.79
CA GLU A 42 -8.69 -0.51 19.02
C GLU A 42 -7.30 0.06 18.72
N ARG A 43 -6.49 -0.65 17.91
CA ARG A 43 -5.16 -0.18 17.52
C ARG A 43 -5.21 1.07 16.69
N LEU A 44 -6.20 1.21 15.81
CA LEU A 44 -6.34 2.39 14.97
C LEU A 44 -6.52 3.65 15.82
N PHE A 45 -7.40 3.60 16.83
CA PHE A 45 -7.64 4.73 17.72
C PHE A 45 -6.49 4.98 18.70
N ASP A 46 -5.77 3.94 19.14
CA ASP A 46 -4.54 4.09 19.92
C ASP A 46 -3.47 4.87 19.14
N GLU A 47 -3.36 4.63 17.82
CA GLU A 47 -2.36 5.25 16.95
C GLU A 47 -2.72 6.67 16.50
N CYS A 48 -4.00 6.96 16.27
CA CYS A 48 -4.48 8.23 15.71
C CYS A 48 -5.01 9.20 16.78
N GLY A 49 -5.31 8.72 17.99
CA GLY A 49 -6.18 9.42 18.92
C GLY A 49 -7.66 9.35 18.52
N ALA A 50 -8.55 9.93 19.31
CA ALA A 50 -9.95 10.06 18.92
C ALA A 50 -10.07 10.85 17.61
N SER A 51 -11.02 10.46 16.75
CA SER A 51 -11.20 11.03 15.40
C SER A 51 -11.43 12.55 15.34
N ASP A 52 -11.63 13.20 16.49
CA ASP A 52 -11.89 14.64 16.63
C ASP A 52 -10.82 15.34 17.49
N ASP A 53 -9.58 14.80 17.53
CA ASP A 53 -8.49 15.46 18.25
C ASP A 53 -8.12 16.79 17.56
N GLU A 54 -8.46 17.91 18.18
CA GLU A 54 -8.14 19.26 17.70
C GLU A 54 -6.62 19.49 17.51
N ARG A 55 -5.78 18.65 18.13
CA ARG A 55 -4.32 18.73 18.01
C ARG A 55 -3.78 18.14 16.70
N ALA A 56 -4.59 17.34 16.00
CA ALA A 56 -4.23 16.73 14.73
C ALA A 56 -5.34 16.94 13.68
N PRO A 57 -5.60 18.19 13.26
CA PRO A 57 -6.73 18.53 12.38
C PRO A 57 -6.66 17.87 11.01
N ASN A 58 -5.47 17.42 10.60
CA ASN A 58 -5.22 16.75 9.32
C ASN A 58 -5.29 15.21 9.41
N ILE A 59 -5.71 14.65 10.54
CA ILE A 59 -5.85 13.18 10.72
C ILE A 59 -7.30 12.85 11.02
N ARG A 60 -7.80 11.77 10.41
CA ARG A 60 -9.08 11.12 10.76
C ARG A 60 -8.87 9.62 10.81
N ALA A 61 -9.49 8.96 11.77
CA ALA A 61 -9.56 7.52 11.88
C ALA A 61 -10.89 7.00 11.34
N PHE A 62 -10.87 5.94 10.57
CA PHE A 62 -12.06 5.24 10.09
C PHE A 62 -11.88 3.72 10.24
N ALA A 63 -12.58 3.12 11.20
CA ALA A 63 -12.54 1.68 11.43
C ALA A 63 -13.61 0.96 10.59
N GLY A 64 -13.22 -0.15 9.93
CA GLY A 64 -14.18 -0.98 9.19
C GLY A 64 -13.56 -2.01 8.25
N ASP A 65 -14.35 -3.01 7.91
CA ASP A 65 -13.96 -4.04 6.94
C ASP A 65 -14.21 -3.56 5.51
N LEU A 66 -13.14 -3.26 4.79
CA LEU A 66 -13.18 -2.77 3.40
C LEU A 66 -13.55 -3.86 2.38
N SER A 67 -13.75 -5.10 2.79
CA SER A 67 -14.34 -6.12 1.92
C SER A 67 -15.83 -5.87 1.66
N GLU A 68 -16.49 -5.07 2.52
CA GLU A 68 -17.89 -4.74 2.44
C GLU A 68 -18.12 -3.44 1.63
N LYS A 69 -19.09 -3.49 0.69
CA LYS A 69 -19.40 -2.34 -0.18
C LYS A 69 -19.89 -1.12 0.58
N LEU A 70 -20.69 -1.33 1.65
CA LEU A 70 -21.23 -0.24 2.44
C LEU A 70 -20.11 0.46 3.22
N THR A 71 -19.17 -0.28 3.78
CA THR A 71 -18.00 0.26 4.48
C THR A 71 -17.16 1.12 3.57
N VAL A 72 -16.92 0.67 2.32
CA VAL A 72 -16.20 1.47 1.31
C VAL A 72 -16.93 2.80 1.00
N ALA A 73 -18.25 2.75 0.85
CA ALA A 73 -19.05 3.97 0.61
C ALA A 73 -18.98 4.93 1.80
N ASN A 74 -19.09 4.42 3.02
CA ASN A 74 -19.01 5.20 4.25
C ASN A 74 -17.61 5.82 4.44
N LEU A 75 -16.53 5.09 4.14
CA LEU A 75 -15.15 5.61 4.17
C LEU A 75 -14.99 6.80 3.23
N ILE A 76 -15.49 6.70 2.00
CA ILE A 76 -15.39 7.79 1.02
C ILE A 76 -16.21 8.99 1.49
N SER A 77 -17.44 8.77 2.00
CA SER A 77 -18.28 9.86 2.56
C SER A 77 -17.59 10.54 3.72
N ALA A 78 -17.09 9.79 4.71
CA ALA A 78 -16.38 10.33 5.86
C ALA A 78 -15.11 11.11 5.44
N THR A 79 -14.41 10.68 4.39
CA THR A 79 -13.26 11.41 3.85
C THR A 79 -13.67 12.76 3.27
N ILE A 80 -14.77 12.79 2.50
CA ILE A 80 -15.28 14.02 1.90
C ILE A 80 -15.85 14.96 2.95
N ASP A 81 -16.58 14.45 3.94
CA ASP A 81 -17.13 15.24 5.04
C ASP A 81 -16.03 15.91 5.87
N ALA A 82 -14.87 15.23 6.02
CA ALA A 82 -13.75 15.75 6.80
C ALA A 82 -12.85 16.72 6.01
N PHE A 83 -12.65 16.50 4.70
CA PHE A 83 -11.60 17.16 3.93
C PHE A 83 -12.04 17.63 2.53
N ASP A 84 -13.32 17.56 2.19
CA ASP A 84 -13.97 17.99 0.95
C ASP A 84 -13.53 17.23 -0.33
N ARG A 85 -12.40 16.48 -0.29
CA ARG A 85 -11.81 15.85 -1.46
C ARG A 85 -11.06 14.55 -1.12
N VAL A 86 -10.70 13.79 -2.16
CA VAL A 86 -9.71 12.71 -2.11
C VAL A 86 -8.78 12.80 -3.31
N ASP A 87 -7.46 12.82 -3.06
CA ASP A 87 -6.41 12.96 -4.08
C ASP A 87 -5.52 11.72 -4.19
N ILE A 88 -5.36 11.02 -3.08
CA ILE A 88 -4.43 9.90 -2.96
C ILE A 88 -5.15 8.72 -2.31
N LEU A 89 -4.96 7.53 -2.88
CA LEU A 89 -5.31 6.27 -2.24
C LEU A 89 -4.06 5.41 -2.10
N VAL A 90 -3.78 4.92 -0.89
CA VAL A 90 -2.75 3.91 -0.63
C VAL A 90 -3.40 2.62 -0.15
N ASN A 91 -3.36 1.58 -0.97
CA ASN A 91 -3.80 0.24 -0.61
C ASN A 91 -2.64 -0.51 0.07
N ALA A 92 -2.59 -0.48 1.41
CA ALA A 92 -1.55 -1.16 2.19
C ALA A 92 -2.09 -2.29 3.09
N CYS A 93 -3.41 -2.49 3.12
CA CYS A 93 -4.03 -3.61 3.82
C CYS A 93 -3.72 -4.92 3.10
N ARG A 94 -3.16 -5.89 3.82
CA ARG A 94 -2.84 -7.20 3.26
C ARG A 94 -2.89 -8.28 4.33
N GLN A 95 -3.06 -9.53 3.86
CA GLN A 95 -3.04 -10.73 4.67
C GLN A 95 -2.00 -11.71 4.14
N ILE A 96 -1.34 -12.43 5.04
CA ILE A 96 -0.41 -13.51 4.73
C ILE A 96 -0.92 -14.74 5.48
N ILE A 97 -1.22 -15.81 4.74
CA ILE A 97 -1.62 -17.11 5.27
C ILE A 97 -0.70 -18.14 4.60
N PRO A 98 -0.07 -19.06 5.35
CA PRO A 98 0.61 -20.20 4.75
C PRO A 98 -0.37 -21.02 3.90
N THR A 99 0.09 -21.50 2.74
CA THR A 99 -0.69 -22.33 1.81
C THR A 99 -0.18 -23.74 1.85
N ASP A 100 -1.06 -24.74 2.04
CA ASP A 100 -0.74 -26.14 1.78
C ASP A 100 -1.13 -26.51 0.34
N PRO A 101 -0.14 -26.64 -0.59
CA PRO A 101 -0.43 -26.91 -1.99
C PRO A 101 -0.95 -28.33 -2.24
N PHE A 102 -0.92 -29.21 -1.25
CA PHE A 102 -1.35 -30.60 -1.35
C PHE A 102 -2.72 -30.86 -0.71
N ASP A 103 -3.24 -29.90 0.06
CA ASP A 103 -4.60 -30.00 0.63
C ASP A 103 -5.62 -29.36 -0.32
N PRO A 104 -6.49 -30.18 -0.96
CA PRO A 104 -7.54 -29.64 -1.84
C PRO A 104 -8.63 -28.86 -1.08
N ALA A 105 -8.65 -28.90 0.25
CA ALA A 105 -9.56 -28.14 1.08
C ALA A 105 -8.93 -26.81 1.57
N ASP A 106 -7.68 -26.54 1.26
CA ASP A 106 -7.03 -25.26 1.60
C ASP A 106 -7.68 -24.10 0.82
N THR A 107 -8.22 -23.13 1.55
CA THR A 107 -8.88 -21.94 1.01
C THR A 107 -8.02 -20.68 1.14
N SER A 108 -6.73 -20.82 1.47
CA SER A 108 -5.84 -19.69 1.72
C SER A 108 -5.63 -18.82 0.49
N ILE A 109 -5.64 -19.41 -0.71
CA ILE A 109 -5.49 -18.67 -1.99
C ILE A 109 -6.71 -17.76 -2.19
N GLU A 110 -7.93 -18.27 -2.05
CA GLU A 110 -9.17 -17.51 -2.20
C GLU A 110 -9.25 -16.37 -1.17
N GLN A 111 -8.90 -16.67 0.08
CA GLN A 111 -8.86 -15.65 1.15
C GLN A 111 -7.87 -14.54 0.84
N MET A 112 -6.66 -14.88 0.38
CA MET A 112 -5.66 -13.88 0.03
C MET A 112 -5.99 -13.12 -1.24
N LEU A 113 -6.61 -13.74 -2.24
CA LEU A 113 -7.17 -13.03 -3.41
C LEU A 113 -8.28 -12.06 -2.97
N GLN A 114 -9.18 -12.48 -2.09
CA GLN A 114 -10.24 -11.62 -1.58
C GLN A 114 -9.65 -10.39 -0.86
N GLN A 115 -8.71 -10.61 0.05
CA GLN A 115 -8.15 -9.55 0.89
C GLN A 115 -7.14 -8.67 0.14
N ASN A 116 -6.16 -9.27 -0.55
CA ASN A 116 -5.04 -8.52 -1.11
C ASN A 116 -5.35 -7.93 -2.49
N LEU A 117 -6.23 -8.58 -3.28
CA LEU A 117 -6.58 -8.13 -4.61
C LEU A 117 -7.96 -7.46 -4.66
N PHE A 118 -9.04 -8.21 -4.36
CA PHE A 118 -10.39 -7.72 -4.63
C PHE A 118 -10.77 -6.53 -3.75
N THR A 119 -10.34 -6.50 -2.49
CA THR A 119 -10.56 -5.35 -1.61
C THR A 119 -9.86 -4.11 -2.17
N SER A 120 -8.58 -4.20 -2.51
CA SER A 120 -7.81 -3.11 -3.10
C SER A 120 -8.39 -2.64 -4.45
N LEU A 121 -8.79 -3.57 -5.31
CA LEU A 121 -9.37 -3.26 -6.62
C LEU A 121 -10.71 -2.53 -6.48
N ARG A 122 -11.62 -3.03 -5.63
CA ARG A 122 -12.94 -2.40 -5.42
C ARG A 122 -12.82 -1.00 -4.81
N LEU A 123 -11.94 -0.85 -3.82
CA LEU A 123 -11.67 0.46 -3.23
C LEU A 123 -11.07 1.42 -4.26
N SER A 124 -10.09 0.97 -5.06
CA SER A 124 -9.51 1.77 -6.14
C SER A 124 -10.55 2.25 -7.15
N GLN A 125 -11.47 1.36 -7.54
CA GLN A 125 -12.57 1.72 -8.46
C GLN A 125 -13.54 2.75 -7.86
N ALA A 126 -13.88 2.61 -6.57
CA ALA A 126 -14.79 3.52 -5.89
C ALA A 126 -14.15 4.90 -5.68
N VAL A 127 -12.89 4.95 -5.23
CA VAL A 127 -12.14 6.20 -5.05
C VAL A 127 -11.88 6.88 -6.40
N ALA A 128 -11.51 6.14 -7.44
CA ALA A 128 -11.31 6.70 -8.78
C ALA A 128 -12.60 7.37 -9.32
N LYS A 129 -13.77 6.77 -9.13
CA LYS A 129 -15.05 7.40 -9.47
C LYS A 129 -15.25 8.74 -8.76
N LYS A 130 -14.85 8.82 -7.47
CA LYS A 130 -14.95 10.08 -6.71
C LYS A 130 -13.94 11.10 -7.22
N MET A 131 -12.69 10.70 -7.51
CA MET A 131 -11.66 11.57 -8.09
C MET A 131 -12.09 12.14 -9.46
N ILE A 132 -12.77 11.35 -10.27
CA ILE A 132 -13.32 11.81 -11.56
C ILE A 132 -14.44 12.83 -11.34
N ALA A 133 -15.42 12.51 -10.47
CA ALA A 133 -16.56 13.38 -10.22
C ALA A 133 -16.16 14.73 -9.59
N GLN A 134 -15.17 14.76 -8.70
CA GLN A 134 -14.70 16.02 -8.11
C GLN A 134 -13.90 16.89 -9.08
N ALA A 135 -13.44 16.31 -10.19
CA ALA A 135 -12.74 17.03 -11.23
C ALA A 135 -13.68 17.63 -12.31
N GLU A 136 -14.98 17.25 -12.29
CA GLU A 136 -16.00 17.84 -13.15
C GLU A 136 -16.23 19.29 -12.69
N GLY A 137 -15.83 20.28 -13.50
CA GLY A 137 -15.91 21.70 -13.16
C GLY A 137 -14.60 22.32 -12.64
N ASP A 138 -13.51 21.55 -12.64
CA ASP A 138 -12.19 22.05 -12.34
C ASP A 138 -11.45 22.41 -13.64
N ASP A 139 -11.20 23.72 -13.85
CA ASP A 139 -10.56 24.25 -15.06
C ASP A 139 -9.04 23.95 -15.17
N ARG A 140 -8.49 23.14 -14.25
CA ARG A 140 -7.07 22.74 -14.23
C ARG A 140 -6.79 21.64 -15.26
N ASP A 141 -6.60 22.05 -16.50
CA ASP A 141 -6.57 21.13 -17.65
C ASP A 141 -5.32 20.24 -17.73
N ASP A 142 -4.19 20.64 -17.11
CA ASP A 142 -2.90 19.95 -17.27
C ASP A 142 -2.44 19.16 -16.03
N GLU A 143 -3.19 19.15 -14.94
CA GLU A 143 -2.76 18.55 -13.67
C GLU A 143 -3.22 17.11 -13.47
N THR A 144 -2.42 16.33 -12.72
CA THR A 144 -2.81 15.03 -12.20
C THR A 144 -4.02 15.18 -11.27
N ARG A 145 -5.08 14.42 -11.54
CA ARG A 145 -6.34 14.47 -10.78
C ARG A 145 -6.37 13.50 -9.60
N GLY A 146 -5.47 12.53 -9.58
CA GLY A 146 -5.36 11.58 -8.48
C GLY A 146 -4.20 10.60 -8.63
N ALA A 147 -3.83 9.98 -7.51
CA ALA A 147 -2.81 8.94 -7.47
C ALA A 147 -3.27 7.75 -6.61
N ILE A 148 -3.15 6.55 -7.15
CA ILE A 148 -3.40 5.29 -6.45
C ILE A 148 -2.06 4.57 -6.31
N VAL A 149 -1.70 4.18 -5.09
CA VAL A 149 -0.46 3.46 -4.78
C VAL A 149 -0.82 2.13 -4.12
N ASN A 150 -0.51 1.04 -4.78
CA ASN A 150 -0.69 -0.30 -4.23
C ASN A 150 0.59 -0.76 -3.55
N ILE A 151 0.50 -1.29 -2.33
CA ILE A 151 1.64 -1.85 -1.62
C ILE A 151 1.69 -3.36 -1.85
N SER A 152 2.68 -3.79 -2.62
CA SER A 152 2.99 -5.17 -2.96
C SER A 152 4.23 -5.67 -2.20
N ASN A 153 4.70 -6.86 -2.53
CA ASN A 153 5.91 -7.45 -1.98
C ASN A 153 6.66 -8.23 -3.07
N ILE A 154 7.99 -8.36 -2.95
CA ILE A 154 8.81 -9.13 -3.88
C ILE A 154 8.37 -10.60 -4.00
N ALA A 155 7.54 -11.10 -3.08
CA ALA A 155 6.90 -12.41 -3.19
C ALA A 155 6.03 -12.56 -4.46
N ALA A 156 5.61 -11.45 -5.08
CA ALA A 156 4.94 -11.47 -6.38
C ALA A 156 5.82 -12.04 -7.52
N MET A 157 7.15 -11.95 -7.37
CA MET A 157 8.14 -12.41 -8.37
C MET A 157 9.17 -13.42 -7.81
N ARG A 158 9.29 -13.53 -6.50
CA ARG A 158 10.22 -14.44 -5.80
C ARG A 158 9.41 -15.34 -4.88
N SER A 159 9.04 -16.50 -5.39
CA SER A 159 8.15 -17.43 -4.68
C SER A 159 8.86 -18.13 -3.53
N HIS A 160 8.07 -18.42 -2.49
CA HIS A 160 8.44 -19.34 -1.40
C HIS A 160 7.38 -20.45 -1.34
N PRO A 161 7.76 -21.73 -1.09
CA PRO A 161 6.81 -22.83 -1.09
C PRO A 161 5.57 -22.61 -0.23
N ASP A 162 5.74 -22.07 0.98
CA ASP A 162 4.65 -21.85 1.95
C ASP A 162 3.81 -20.58 1.63
N LEU A 163 4.19 -19.79 0.63
CA LEU A 163 3.58 -18.50 0.32
C LEU A 163 2.89 -18.47 -1.05
N MET A 164 2.44 -19.62 -1.57
CA MET A 164 1.85 -19.71 -2.91
C MET A 164 0.68 -18.74 -3.08
N GLY A 165 -0.31 -18.77 -2.22
CA GLY A 165 -1.48 -17.88 -2.31
C GLY A 165 -1.13 -16.41 -2.12
N TYR A 166 -0.16 -16.10 -1.24
CA TYR A 166 0.35 -14.74 -1.08
C TYR A 166 1.01 -14.24 -2.36
N SER A 167 1.89 -15.03 -2.96
CA SER A 167 2.57 -14.70 -4.21
C SER A 167 1.58 -14.50 -5.36
N VAL A 168 0.60 -15.40 -5.51
CA VAL A 168 -0.44 -15.30 -6.54
C VAL A 168 -1.28 -14.03 -6.37
N SER A 169 -1.72 -13.74 -5.15
CA SER A 169 -2.55 -12.56 -4.87
C SER A 169 -1.81 -11.25 -5.15
N LEU A 170 -0.52 -11.16 -4.83
CA LEU A 170 0.29 -9.97 -5.10
C LEU A 170 0.68 -9.83 -6.57
N ALA A 171 0.98 -10.92 -7.27
CA ALA A 171 1.20 -10.89 -8.71
C ALA A 171 -0.06 -10.39 -9.45
N ALA A 172 -1.24 -10.83 -9.01
CA ALA A 172 -2.52 -10.34 -9.53
C ALA A 172 -2.75 -8.86 -9.19
N LEU A 173 -2.36 -8.38 -7.99
CA LEU A 173 -2.41 -6.97 -7.61
C LEU A 173 -1.50 -6.11 -8.50
N GLU A 174 -0.27 -6.55 -8.78
CA GLU A 174 0.66 -5.85 -9.67
C GLU A 174 0.13 -5.79 -11.11
N GLN A 175 -0.47 -6.87 -11.61
CA GLN A 175 -1.09 -6.85 -12.91
C GLN A 175 -2.34 -5.96 -12.94
N SER A 176 -3.16 -5.96 -11.88
CA SER A 176 -4.30 -5.04 -11.77
C SER A 176 -3.86 -3.57 -11.73
N THR A 177 -2.71 -3.27 -11.12
CA THR A 177 -2.08 -1.94 -11.14
C THR A 177 -1.84 -1.46 -12.56
N ARG A 178 -1.22 -2.30 -13.41
CA ARG A 178 -0.96 -1.96 -14.84
C ARG A 178 -2.26 -1.76 -15.62
N SER A 179 -3.23 -2.62 -15.40
CA SER A 179 -4.53 -2.55 -16.10
C SER A 179 -5.33 -1.30 -15.69
N LEU A 180 -5.38 -0.98 -14.39
CA LEU A 180 -6.03 0.23 -13.89
C LEU A 180 -5.30 1.49 -14.36
N ALA A 181 -3.98 1.48 -14.43
CA ALA A 181 -3.19 2.61 -14.93
C ALA A 181 -3.62 3.00 -16.35
N LEU A 182 -3.78 2.03 -17.24
CA LEU A 182 -4.25 2.28 -18.61
C LEU A 182 -5.72 2.75 -18.64
N SER A 183 -6.57 2.14 -17.83
CA SER A 183 -8.01 2.46 -17.80
C SER A 183 -8.29 3.86 -17.24
N LEU A 184 -7.47 4.33 -16.29
CA LEU A 184 -7.66 5.60 -15.60
C LEU A 184 -6.79 6.74 -16.16
N ALA A 185 -5.85 6.46 -17.06
CA ALA A 185 -5.00 7.46 -17.69
C ALA A 185 -5.79 8.56 -18.44
N PRO A 186 -6.89 8.26 -19.17
CA PRO A 186 -7.71 9.32 -19.79
C PRO A 186 -8.31 10.31 -18.78
N ASN A 187 -8.49 9.85 -17.53
CA ASN A 187 -8.98 10.67 -16.42
C ASN A 187 -7.84 11.33 -15.61
N ARG A 188 -6.59 11.21 -16.08
CA ARG A 188 -5.39 11.77 -15.39
C ARG A 188 -5.18 11.25 -13.97
N ILE A 189 -5.63 10.02 -13.68
CA ILE A 189 -5.38 9.30 -12.44
C ILE A 189 -4.26 8.29 -12.68
N ARG A 190 -3.19 8.41 -11.92
CA ARG A 190 -2.04 7.51 -11.99
C ARG A 190 -2.21 6.34 -11.03
N VAL A 191 -1.78 5.15 -11.44
CA VAL A 191 -1.83 3.95 -10.60
C VAL A 191 -0.47 3.28 -10.66
N ASN A 192 0.20 3.15 -9.51
CA ASN A 192 1.51 2.51 -9.39
C ASN A 192 1.56 1.57 -8.19
N ALA A 193 2.59 0.77 -8.08
CA ALA A 193 2.81 -0.11 -6.93
C ALA A 193 4.23 0.04 -6.37
N VAL A 194 4.35 -0.10 -5.05
CA VAL A 194 5.63 -0.29 -4.36
C VAL A 194 5.70 -1.74 -3.93
N SER A 195 6.67 -2.49 -4.47
CA SER A 195 6.94 -3.88 -4.13
C SER A 195 8.14 -3.90 -3.18
N PHE A 196 7.91 -4.19 -1.90
CA PHE A 196 9.00 -4.15 -0.94
C PHE A 196 9.53 -5.55 -0.61
N GLY A 197 10.79 -5.60 -0.19
CA GLY A 197 11.43 -6.82 0.28
C GLY A 197 11.26 -7.03 1.78
N SER A 198 12.32 -7.43 2.47
CA SER A 198 12.31 -7.51 3.93
C SER A 198 12.40 -6.12 4.53
N VAL A 199 11.30 -5.71 5.18
CA VAL A 199 11.19 -4.44 5.89
C VAL A 199 10.84 -4.73 7.34
N MET A 200 11.48 -4.02 8.27
CA MET A 200 11.26 -4.16 9.70
C MET A 200 9.86 -3.67 10.07
N SER A 201 8.90 -4.57 10.01
CA SER A 201 7.56 -4.40 10.55
C SER A 201 7.49 -4.99 11.95
N ALA A 202 6.46 -4.64 12.72
CA ALA A 202 6.26 -5.21 14.06
C ALA A 202 6.19 -6.76 14.02
N SER A 203 5.53 -7.33 13.00
CA SER A 203 5.45 -8.78 12.82
C SER A 203 6.80 -9.42 12.48
N LEU A 204 7.60 -8.79 11.63
CA LEU A 204 8.95 -9.28 11.34
C LEU A 204 9.85 -9.14 12.56
N GLN A 205 9.76 -8.02 13.28
CA GLN A 205 10.53 -7.79 14.50
C GLN A 205 10.23 -8.86 15.55
N ALA A 206 8.95 -9.20 15.77
CA ALA A 206 8.56 -10.27 16.67
C ALA A 206 9.11 -11.63 16.21
N GLY A 207 9.02 -11.96 14.91
CA GLY A 207 9.55 -13.20 14.34
C GLY A 207 11.08 -13.30 14.33
N LEU A 208 11.80 -12.17 14.44
CA LEU A 208 13.27 -12.10 14.49
C LEU A 208 13.81 -11.92 15.91
N ALA A 209 12.95 -11.62 16.91
CA ALA A 209 13.39 -11.37 18.29
C ALA A 209 14.07 -12.60 18.91
N GLU A 210 13.66 -13.79 18.51
CA GLU A 210 14.13 -15.06 19.03
C GLU A 210 15.09 -15.81 18.08
N ASP A 211 15.38 -15.25 16.89
CA ASP A 211 16.15 -15.96 15.86
C ASP A 211 17.13 -15.04 15.11
N GLU A 212 18.30 -14.85 15.70
CA GLU A 212 19.41 -14.10 15.10
C GLU A 212 19.88 -14.70 13.75
N LEU A 213 19.72 -16.01 13.54
CA LEU A 213 20.13 -16.68 12.30
C LEU A 213 19.24 -16.24 11.13
N LYS A 214 17.94 -16.14 11.35
CA LYS A 214 17.01 -15.60 10.34
C LYS A 214 17.34 -14.16 9.95
N ARG A 215 17.70 -13.33 10.93
CA ARG A 215 18.13 -11.95 10.67
C ARG A 215 19.37 -11.92 9.77
N LYS A 216 20.40 -12.70 10.11
CA LYS A 216 21.63 -12.78 9.32
C LYS A 216 21.38 -13.35 7.92
N ASP A 217 20.51 -14.33 7.81
CA ASP A 217 20.11 -14.89 6.53
C ASP A 217 19.47 -13.86 5.61
N ILE A 218 18.50 -13.08 6.11
CA ILE A 218 17.88 -11.98 5.37
C ILE A 218 18.93 -10.94 4.94
N GLN A 219 19.85 -10.57 5.84
CA GLN A 219 20.87 -9.57 5.55
C GLN A 219 21.88 -10.05 4.52
N SER A 220 22.31 -11.32 4.58
CA SER A 220 23.26 -11.92 3.63
C SER A 220 22.68 -12.04 2.22
N HIS A 221 21.35 -12.19 2.10
CA HIS A 221 20.63 -12.23 0.84
C HIS A 221 20.08 -10.85 0.40
N THR A 222 20.51 -9.77 1.05
CA THR A 222 20.17 -8.41 0.66
C THR A 222 21.44 -7.65 0.28
N PRO A 223 21.66 -7.26 -0.99
CA PRO A 223 22.90 -6.58 -1.41
C PRO A 223 23.28 -5.34 -0.59
N LEU A 224 22.30 -4.56 -0.12
CA LEU A 224 22.56 -3.43 0.78
C LEU A 224 22.87 -3.85 2.22
N GLY A 225 22.94 -5.16 2.55
CA GLY A 225 23.43 -5.71 3.81
C GLY A 225 22.57 -5.45 5.05
N ARG A 226 21.33 -5.01 4.89
CA ARG A 226 20.43 -4.68 5.99
C ARG A 226 18.97 -4.94 5.68
N ILE A 227 18.15 -4.97 6.72
CA ILE A 227 16.70 -4.93 6.60
C ILE A 227 16.28 -3.45 6.54
N ALA A 228 15.38 -3.11 5.61
CA ALA A 228 14.90 -1.75 5.45
C ALA A 228 13.98 -1.32 6.60
N SER A 229 13.87 -0.02 6.83
CA SER A 229 12.83 0.55 7.68
C SER A 229 11.52 0.76 6.90
N ALA A 230 10.40 0.84 7.61
CA ALA A 230 9.10 1.13 6.98
C ALA A 230 9.07 2.53 6.31
N HIS A 231 9.87 3.48 6.79
CA HIS A 231 9.99 4.83 6.21
C HIS A 231 10.56 4.81 4.78
N GLU A 232 11.38 3.83 4.41
CA GLU A 232 11.92 3.73 3.04
C GLU A 232 10.82 3.35 2.05
N VAL A 233 9.85 2.54 2.48
CA VAL A 233 8.64 2.24 1.70
C VAL A 233 7.71 3.46 1.64
N ALA A 234 7.58 4.19 2.75
CA ALA A 234 6.77 5.40 2.82
C ALA A 234 7.30 6.50 1.88
N GLY A 235 8.62 6.67 1.78
CA GLY A 235 9.24 7.61 0.83
C GLY A 235 8.96 7.23 -0.64
N ALA A 236 8.97 5.95 -0.99
CA ALA A 236 8.61 5.49 -2.32
C ALA A 236 7.12 5.70 -2.62
N ALA A 237 6.24 5.47 -1.64
CA ALA A 237 4.81 5.75 -1.76
C ALA A 237 4.55 7.26 -1.93
N GLN A 238 5.26 8.12 -1.19
CA GLN A 238 5.22 9.57 -1.35
C GLN A 238 5.62 10.00 -2.76
N PHE A 239 6.71 9.46 -3.32
CA PHE A 239 7.10 9.76 -4.69
C PHE A 239 5.95 9.50 -5.66
N PHE A 240 5.33 8.32 -5.62
CA PHE A 240 4.20 8.00 -6.49
C PHE A 240 2.95 8.84 -6.22
N ALA A 241 2.72 9.28 -5.00
CA ALA A 241 1.61 10.14 -4.62
C ALA A 241 1.82 11.62 -5.04
N SER A 242 3.06 12.04 -5.25
CA SER A 242 3.46 13.42 -5.53
C SER A 242 3.40 13.77 -7.03
N ASP A 243 3.50 15.06 -7.33
CA ASP A 243 3.60 15.58 -8.70
C ASP A 243 4.95 15.25 -9.34
N GLY A 244 5.96 14.87 -8.54
CA GLY A 244 7.24 14.35 -9.01
C GLY A 244 7.11 13.08 -9.87
N ALA A 245 6.02 12.31 -9.67
CA ALA A 245 5.66 11.15 -10.47
C ALA A 245 4.60 11.47 -11.55
N GLY A 246 4.42 12.73 -11.96
CA GLY A 246 3.34 13.17 -12.86
C GLY A 246 3.29 12.44 -14.21
N PHE A 247 4.41 11.91 -14.69
CA PHE A 247 4.49 11.12 -15.94
C PHE A 247 4.80 9.63 -15.68
N VAL A 248 4.49 9.13 -14.45
CA VAL A 248 4.76 7.75 -14.05
C VAL A 248 3.44 7.06 -13.70
N THR A 249 3.05 6.07 -14.51
CA THR A 249 1.86 5.23 -14.24
C THR A 249 2.10 3.79 -14.69
N GLY A 250 1.45 2.83 -14.04
CA GLY A 250 1.57 1.40 -14.32
C GLY A 250 2.89 0.76 -13.85
N GLN A 251 3.69 1.49 -13.06
CA GLN A 251 5.00 1.00 -12.62
C GLN A 251 4.92 0.24 -11.29
N VAL A 252 5.82 -0.73 -11.15
CA VAL A 252 6.06 -1.45 -9.90
C VAL A 252 7.51 -1.15 -9.50
N LEU A 253 7.69 -0.37 -8.43
CA LEU A 253 9.01 -0.01 -7.92
C LEU A 253 9.41 -0.97 -6.79
N CYS A 254 10.52 -1.68 -6.98
CA CYS A 254 11.06 -2.53 -5.92
C CYS A 254 11.86 -1.69 -4.90
N VAL A 255 11.51 -1.85 -3.62
CA VAL A 255 12.20 -1.30 -2.46
C VAL A 255 12.67 -2.47 -1.59
N ASP A 256 13.73 -3.14 -2.00
CA ASP A 256 14.15 -4.45 -1.48
C ASP A 256 15.67 -4.57 -1.23
N GLY A 257 16.39 -3.46 -1.36
CA GLY A 257 17.86 -3.44 -1.20
C GLY A 257 18.61 -4.29 -2.23
N GLY A 258 17.97 -4.56 -3.38
CA GLY A 258 18.53 -5.37 -4.47
C GLY A 258 18.29 -6.89 -4.31
N ARG A 259 17.52 -7.32 -3.29
CA ARG A 259 17.28 -8.73 -3.01
C ARG A 259 16.68 -9.51 -4.20
N SER A 260 15.76 -8.90 -4.93
CA SER A 260 15.12 -9.53 -6.09
C SER A 260 16.05 -9.70 -7.30
N LEU A 261 17.22 -9.04 -7.31
CA LEU A 261 18.20 -9.09 -8.39
C LEU A 261 19.26 -10.17 -8.21
N LEU A 262 19.40 -10.71 -6.99
CA LEU A 262 20.43 -11.71 -6.71
C LEU A 262 20.18 -13.00 -7.47
N ASP A 263 21.24 -13.48 -8.12
CA ASP A 263 21.35 -14.86 -8.53
C ASP A 263 21.59 -15.74 -7.28
N PRO A 264 20.81 -16.81 -7.05
CA PRO A 264 21.05 -17.73 -5.95
C PRO A 264 22.37 -18.50 -6.08
N VAL A 265 22.98 -18.52 -7.28
CA VAL A 265 24.26 -19.18 -7.53
C VAL A 265 25.39 -18.18 -7.31
N GLY A 266 26.19 -18.40 -6.26
CA GLY A 266 27.27 -17.49 -5.86
C GLY A 266 28.55 -17.55 -6.73
N VAL A 267 28.55 -18.32 -7.83
CA VAL A 267 29.73 -18.50 -8.70
C VAL A 267 29.38 -18.10 -10.14
N PRO A 268 30.08 -17.09 -10.72
CA PRO A 268 29.80 -16.61 -12.08
C PRO A 268 30.34 -17.61 -13.13
N LEU A 269 29.63 -18.75 -13.32
CA LEU A 269 30.04 -19.84 -14.23
C LEU A 269 29.10 -19.95 -15.45
N HIS A 270 28.57 -18.86 -15.96
CA HIS A 270 27.84 -18.84 -17.25
C HIS A 270 28.51 -17.99 -18.28
#